data_3b09208a90936d003b78e615a8f309ad
#
_entry.id   3b09208a90936d003b78e615a8f309ad
#
_cell.length_a   1.000
_cell.length_b   1.000
_cell.length_c   1.000
_cell.angle_alpha   90.00
_cell.angle_beta   90.00
_cell.angle_gamma   90.00
#
_symmetry.space_group_name_H-M   'P 1'
#
loop_
_entity.id
_entity.type
_entity.pdbx_description
1 polymer ?
#
loop_
_entity_poly.entity_id
_entity_poly.type
_entity_poly.pdbx_seq_one_letter_code
_entity_poly.pdbx_strand_id
1 'polypeptide(L)'
;MTSFDHTTELRIERVVLVHRVMAIFMALLLVFTIIWLRVRLLQPWKQLLSMARAVSQRDFTQRANISGRNEMAALGSALNNMSEELAESYAVLEQRVQEKTAGLEHKNQILSFLWQANRRLHSQAPLCERLSPVLNGLQNLTQLHDIELRVYDLEDEDNHQEFTCQSDISCDDKGCHLCPRSALPMINGGTTLKWRLTDSHTQYGILLATLPYGRHLSHDQQQLVDTLVEQLTATLALDRHQERQQQLIVMEERATIARELHDSIAQSLSCMKMQVSCLQMQGDVLPESSRELLSQIRNELNCSWAQLRELLTTFRLQLTEPGLRPALEASCQEFSARFGFTVKLD
;
A
#
# COMPACT_ATOMS: atom_id res chain seq x y z
N MET A 1 117.78 50.19 0.68
CA MET A 1 116.49 50.22 1.41
C MET A 1 115.30 49.75 0.58
N THR A 2 115.49 49.30 -0.66
CA THR A 2 114.38 48.89 -1.59
C THR A 2 114.08 47.37 -1.64
N SER A 3 114.83 46.52 -0.99
CA SER A 3 114.67 45.02 -1.03
C SER A 3 113.74 44.51 0.11
N PHE A 4 113.53 45.31 1.18
CA PHE A 4 112.71 44.91 2.33
C PHE A 4 111.19 45.20 2.10
N ASP A 5 110.88 46.19 1.28
CA ASP A 5 109.51 46.52 0.93
C ASP A 5 108.82 45.49 0.03
N HIS A 6 109.56 44.92 -0.95
CA HIS A 6 109.04 43.96 -1.91
C HIS A 6 108.69 42.64 -1.28
N THR A 7 109.42 42.22 -0.22
CA THR A 7 109.11 40.94 0.53
C THR A 7 107.90 41.05 1.45
N THR A 8 107.67 42.24 1.96
CA THR A 8 106.44 42.53 2.79
C THR A 8 105.16 42.67 1.96
N GLU A 9 105.24 43.29 0.78
CA GLU A 9 104.13 43.37 -0.19
C GLU A 9 103.72 41.97 -0.67
N LEU A 10 104.67 41.12 -1.04
CA LEU A 10 104.42 39.73 -1.45
C LEU A 10 103.80 38.85 -0.32
N ARG A 11 104.17 39.13 0.91
CA ARG A 11 103.57 38.44 2.07
C ARG A 11 102.11 38.92 2.34
N ILE A 12 101.86 40.22 2.18
CA ILE A 12 100.49 40.81 2.35
C ILE A 12 99.57 40.30 1.25
N GLU A 13 100.03 40.24 -0.02
CA GLU A 13 99.25 39.70 -1.12
C GLU A 13 98.95 38.22 -0.94
N ARG A 14 99.88 37.41 -0.44
CA ARG A 14 99.64 35.98 -0.12
C ARG A 14 98.58 35.85 1.01
N VAL A 15 98.70 36.62 2.05
CA VAL A 15 97.75 36.61 3.18
C VAL A 15 96.38 37.02 2.71
N VAL A 16 96.23 38.09 1.85
CA VAL A 16 94.93 38.54 1.27
C VAL A 16 94.37 37.48 0.33
N LEU A 17 95.24 36.84 -0.48
CA LEU A 17 94.81 35.73 -1.35
C LEU A 17 94.28 34.55 -0.54
N VAL A 18 94.96 34.14 0.53
CA VAL A 18 94.54 33.05 1.43
C VAL A 18 93.18 33.41 2.10
N HIS A 19 93.04 34.65 2.56
CA HIS A 19 91.75 35.09 3.14
C HIS A 19 90.57 35.10 2.11
N ARG A 20 90.85 35.52 0.86
CA ARG A 20 89.84 35.46 -0.23
C ARG A 20 89.50 33.99 -0.58
N VAL A 21 90.48 33.09 -0.69
CA VAL A 21 90.20 31.68 -0.93
C VAL A 21 89.42 31.05 0.22
N MET A 22 89.80 31.35 1.45
CA MET A 22 89.01 30.90 2.66
C MET A 22 87.58 31.42 2.66
N ALA A 23 87.36 32.72 2.31
CA ALA A 23 86.06 33.28 2.25
C ALA A 23 85.23 32.63 1.14
N ILE A 24 85.78 32.38 -0.03
CA ILE A 24 85.07 31.68 -1.12
C ILE A 24 84.76 30.24 -0.71
N PHE A 25 85.69 29.53 -0.07
CA PHE A 25 85.51 28.16 0.41
C PHE A 25 84.39 28.09 1.48
N MET A 26 84.35 29.03 2.45
CA MET A 26 83.28 29.16 3.45
C MET A 26 81.93 29.48 2.80
N ALA A 27 81.89 30.38 1.79
CA ALA A 27 80.70 30.70 1.04
C ALA A 27 80.17 29.47 0.28
N LEU A 28 81.03 28.72 -0.41
CA LEU A 28 80.64 27.45 -1.09
C LEU A 28 80.13 26.39 -0.11
N LEU A 29 80.77 26.27 1.05
CA LEU A 29 80.37 25.31 2.08
C LEU A 29 79.00 25.70 2.68
N LEU A 30 78.75 27.00 2.87
CA LEU A 30 77.43 27.49 3.34
C LEU A 30 76.35 27.24 2.28
N VAL A 31 76.61 27.55 1.01
CA VAL A 31 75.66 27.22 -0.09
C VAL A 31 75.41 25.74 -0.17
N PHE A 32 76.46 24.91 -0.09
CA PHE A 32 76.31 23.44 -0.08
C PHE A 32 75.44 22.95 1.09
N THR A 33 75.66 23.46 2.34
CA THR A 33 74.89 23.09 3.50
C THR A 33 73.42 23.53 3.33
N ILE A 34 73.15 24.73 2.80
CA ILE A 34 71.77 25.18 2.53
C ILE A 34 71.08 24.27 1.50
N ILE A 35 71.73 23.95 0.39
CA ILE A 35 71.21 23.05 -0.65
C ILE A 35 70.96 21.65 -0.06
N TRP A 36 71.91 21.11 0.69
CA TRP A 36 71.83 19.82 1.33
C TRP A 36 70.63 19.75 2.35
N LEU A 37 70.46 20.79 3.15
CA LEU A 37 69.37 20.90 4.15
C LEU A 37 68.03 21.02 3.41
N ARG A 38 67.98 21.76 2.32
CA ARG A 38 66.75 21.93 1.52
C ARG A 38 66.29 20.61 0.90
N VAL A 39 67.23 19.84 0.31
CA VAL A 39 66.91 18.59 -0.39
C VAL A 39 66.67 17.44 0.58
N ARG A 40 67.46 17.36 1.65
CA ARG A 40 67.42 16.21 2.58
C ARG A 40 66.39 16.34 3.68
N LEU A 41 65.97 17.55 4.04
CA LEU A 41 65.08 17.76 5.16
C LEU A 41 63.79 18.50 4.74
N LEU A 42 63.90 19.68 4.09
CA LEU A 42 62.76 20.53 3.83
C LEU A 42 61.78 19.94 2.78
N GLN A 43 62.32 19.36 1.70
CA GLN A 43 61.46 18.79 0.66
C GLN A 43 60.67 17.55 1.15
N PRO A 44 61.28 16.54 1.80
CA PRO A 44 60.51 15.42 2.36
C PRO A 44 59.49 15.86 3.39
N TRP A 45 59.81 16.80 4.25
CA TRP A 45 58.87 17.36 5.23
C TRP A 45 57.63 18.00 4.59
N LYS A 46 57.84 18.77 3.53
CA LYS A 46 56.72 19.36 2.78
C LYS A 46 55.85 18.32 2.11
N GLN A 47 56.43 17.25 1.57
CA GLN A 47 55.68 16.14 0.95
C GLN A 47 54.82 15.39 2.01
N LEU A 48 55.40 15.10 3.19
CA LEU A 48 54.63 14.47 4.27
C LEU A 48 53.48 15.36 4.77
N LEU A 49 53.73 16.65 4.91
CA LEU A 49 52.70 17.60 5.34
C LEU A 49 51.58 17.75 4.29
N SER A 50 51.93 17.81 3.00
CA SER A 50 50.95 17.89 1.91
C SER A 50 50.07 16.62 1.88
N MET A 51 50.69 15.46 2.03
CA MET A 51 50.00 14.17 2.08
C MET A 51 49.08 14.09 3.31
N ALA A 52 49.58 14.47 4.50
CA ALA A 52 48.77 14.47 5.70
C ALA A 52 47.53 15.38 5.57
N ARG A 53 47.69 16.53 4.89
CA ARG A 53 46.56 17.44 4.58
C ARG A 53 45.61 16.82 3.56
N ALA A 54 46.10 16.17 2.51
CA ALA A 54 45.27 15.47 1.54
C ALA A 54 44.44 14.36 2.22
N VAL A 55 45.05 13.54 3.05
CA VAL A 55 44.34 12.51 3.82
C VAL A 55 43.26 13.13 4.72
N SER A 56 43.55 14.26 5.38
CA SER A 56 42.54 14.95 6.20
C SER A 56 41.36 15.51 5.36
N GLN A 57 41.56 15.77 4.09
CA GLN A 57 40.54 16.19 3.13
C GLN A 57 39.88 15.02 2.38
N ARG A 58 40.17 13.79 2.81
CA ARG A 58 39.69 12.52 2.20
C ARG A 58 40.23 12.28 0.78
N ASP A 59 41.34 12.94 0.41
CA ASP A 59 42.06 12.63 -0.82
C ASP A 59 43.14 11.58 -0.50
N PHE A 60 42.82 10.34 -0.74
CA PHE A 60 43.70 9.19 -0.50
C PHE A 60 44.55 8.86 -1.73
N THR A 61 44.53 9.65 -2.79
CA THR A 61 45.26 9.37 -4.04
C THR A 61 46.75 9.76 -3.95
N GLN A 62 47.08 10.72 -3.08
CA GLN A 62 48.41 11.21 -2.93
C GLN A 62 49.31 10.20 -2.21
N ARG A 63 50.56 10.12 -2.65
CA ARG A 63 51.60 9.26 -2.05
C ARG A 63 52.86 10.06 -1.74
N ALA A 64 53.47 9.82 -0.61
CA ALA A 64 54.79 10.35 -0.27
C ALA A 64 55.84 9.48 -0.96
N ASN A 65 56.57 10.07 -1.92
CA ASN A 65 57.67 9.40 -2.61
C ASN A 65 59.01 9.86 -2.01
N ILE A 66 59.37 9.32 -0.86
CA ILE A 66 60.59 9.66 -0.13
C ILE A 66 61.56 8.49 -0.24
N SER A 67 62.61 8.67 -1.04
CA SER A 67 63.62 7.65 -1.26
C SER A 67 64.73 7.71 -0.18
N GLY A 68 65.09 6.57 0.37
CA GLY A 68 66.15 6.46 1.38
C GLY A 68 65.90 5.42 2.47
N ARG A 69 66.84 5.24 3.36
CA ARG A 69 66.74 4.35 4.53
C ARG A 69 66.74 5.12 5.84
N ASN A 70 66.24 6.35 5.80
CA ASN A 70 66.17 7.24 6.97
C ASN A 70 64.73 7.22 7.58
N GLU A 71 64.60 7.83 8.73
CA GLU A 71 63.35 7.93 9.49
C GLU A 71 62.22 8.61 8.68
N MET A 72 62.57 9.54 7.78
CA MET A 72 61.60 10.21 6.90
C MET A 72 60.99 9.25 5.86
N ALA A 73 61.81 8.34 5.32
CA ALA A 73 61.31 7.33 4.40
C ALA A 73 60.44 6.28 5.12
N ALA A 74 60.79 5.88 6.34
CA ALA A 74 59.95 5.02 7.18
C ALA A 74 58.60 5.67 7.52
N LEU A 75 58.59 6.97 7.87
CA LEU A 75 57.37 7.71 8.12
C LEU A 75 56.52 7.85 6.85
N GLY A 76 57.14 8.10 5.68
CA GLY A 76 56.45 8.15 4.40
C GLY A 76 55.76 6.82 4.04
N SER A 77 56.44 5.69 4.25
CA SER A 77 55.85 4.36 4.06
C SER A 77 54.68 4.09 4.99
N ALA A 78 54.84 4.40 6.29
CA ALA A 78 53.77 4.24 7.27
C ALA A 78 52.53 5.08 6.92
N LEU A 79 52.75 6.33 6.48
CA LEU A 79 51.66 7.24 6.05
C LEU A 79 50.98 6.72 4.76
N ASN A 80 51.76 6.17 3.81
CA ASN A 80 51.20 5.57 2.60
C ASN A 80 50.32 4.35 2.93
N ASN A 81 50.80 3.44 3.81
CA ASN A 81 50.04 2.27 4.25
C ASN A 81 48.73 2.69 4.96
N MET A 82 48.84 3.66 5.88
CA MET A 82 47.65 4.20 6.56
C MET A 82 46.65 4.82 5.57
N SER A 83 47.15 5.55 4.55
CA SER A 83 46.28 6.12 3.52
C SER A 83 45.60 5.05 2.67
N GLU A 84 46.26 3.96 2.41
CA GLU A 84 45.74 2.81 1.65
C GLU A 84 44.64 2.08 2.46
N GLU A 85 44.90 1.76 3.71
CA GLU A 85 43.91 1.16 4.63
C GLU A 85 42.69 2.03 4.81
N LEU A 86 42.87 3.35 4.94
CA LEU A 86 41.77 4.29 5.01
C LEU A 86 40.97 4.34 3.70
N ALA A 87 41.63 4.36 2.54
CA ALA A 87 40.96 4.35 1.24
C ALA A 87 40.10 3.10 1.06
N GLU A 88 40.60 1.92 1.41
CA GLU A 88 39.87 0.66 1.38
C GLU A 88 38.66 0.67 2.35
N SER A 89 38.89 1.13 3.58
CA SER A 89 37.84 1.23 4.60
C SER A 89 36.70 2.20 4.17
N TYR A 90 37.06 3.35 3.58
CA TYR A 90 36.09 4.30 3.07
C TYR A 90 35.31 3.74 1.87
N ALA A 91 35.95 3.04 0.95
CA ALA A 91 35.28 2.41 -0.20
C ALA A 91 34.26 1.36 0.26
N VAL A 92 34.62 0.51 1.22
CA VAL A 92 33.70 -0.48 1.81
C VAL A 92 32.54 0.20 2.54
N LEU A 93 32.81 1.29 3.28
CA LEU A 93 31.77 2.04 3.98
C LEU A 93 30.82 2.70 3.00
N GLU A 94 31.32 3.33 1.94
CA GLU A 94 30.51 3.96 0.90
C GLU A 94 29.60 2.96 0.20
N GLN A 95 30.15 1.80 -0.16
CA GLN A 95 29.36 0.71 -0.74
C GLN A 95 28.26 0.26 0.21
N ARG A 96 28.55 0.06 1.49
CA ARG A 96 27.54 -0.34 2.50
C ARG A 96 26.45 0.73 2.66
N VAL A 97 26.84 2.01 2.66
CA VAL A 97 25.87 3.12 2.74
C VAL A 97 24.95 3.12 1.52
N GLN A 98 25.50 2.96 0.31
CA GLN A 98 24.72 2.89 -0.92
C GLN A 98 23.77 1.70 -0.91
N GLU A 99 24.23 0.51 -0.54
CA GLU A 99 23.39 -0.70 -0.42
C GLU A 99 22.27 -0.52 0.60
N LYS A 100 22.59 0.05 1.77
CA LYS A 100 21.58 0.31 2.81
C LYS A 100 20.58 1.38 2.40
N THR A 101 21.04 2.45 1.74
CA THR A 101 20.16 3.52 1.25
C THR A 101 19.21 3.00 0.17
N ALA A 102 19.72 2.27 -0.81
CA ALA A 102 18.88 1.64 -1.84
C ALA A 102 17.84 0.66 -1.24
N GLY A 103 18.26 -0.14 -0.25
CA GLY A 103 17.33 -1.02 0.47
C GLY A 103 16.25 -0.27 1.26
N LEU A 104 16.62 0.86 1.89
CA LEU A 104 15.66 1.72 2.59
C LEU A 104 14.69 2.41 1.64
N GLU A 105 15.15 2.90 0.50
CA GLU A 105 14.30 3.51 -0.53
C GLU A 105 13.27 2.51 -1.06
N HIS A 106 13.69 1.27 -1.34
CA HIS A 106 12.77 0.21 -1.76
C HIS A 106 11.70 -0.09 -0.70
N LYS A 107 12.10 -0.21 0.57
CA LYS A 107 11.14 -0.40 1.68
C LYS A 107 10.20 0.77 1.86
N ASN A 108 10.67 2.00 1.70
CA ASN A 108 9.82 3.18 1.73
C ASN A 108 8.80 3.21 0.59
N GLN A 109 9.16 2.76 -0.61
CA GLN A 109 8.22 2.61 -1.72
C GLN A 109 7.12 1.60 -1.39
N ILE A 110 7.47 0.43 -0.84
CA ILE A 110 6.51 -0.58 -0.40
C ILE A 110 5.56 -0.01 0.68
N LEU A 111 6.10 0.63 1.71
CA LEU A 111 5.29 1.20 2.79
C LEU A 111 4.36 2.32 2.29
N SER A 112 4.86 3.19 1.42
CA SER A 112 4.07 4.24 0.78
C SER A 112 2.92 3.67 -0.04
N PHE A 113 3.19 2.62 -0.80
CA PHE A 113 2.16 1.91 -1.56
C PHE A 113 1.11 1.28 -0.63
N LEU A 114 1.51 0.53 0.39
CA LEU A 114 0.58 -0.09 1.34
C LEU A 114 -0.30 0.95 2.05
N TRP A 115 0.28 2.08 2.44
CA TRP A 115 -0.48 3.18 3.03
C TRP A 115 -1.50 3.78 2.06
N GLN A 116 -1.11 4.01 0.80
CA GLN A 116 -2.01 4.50 -0.24
C GLN A 116 -3.10 3.48 -0.59
N ALA A 117 -2.74 2.20 -0.69
CA ALA A 117 -3.67 1.10 -0.91
C ALA A 117 -4.72 1.04 0.21
N ASN A 118 -4.28 1.05 1.46
CA ASN A 118 -5.18 1.04 2.62
C ASN A 118 -6.14 2.25 2.60
N ARG A 119 -5.63 3.45 2.34
CA ARG A 119 -6.46 4.65 2.25
C ARG A 119 -7.50 4.58 1.13
N ARG A 120 -7.16 4.01 -0.03
CA ARG A 120 -8.08 3.85 -1.16
C ARG A 120 -9.12 2.76 -0.89
N LEU A 121 -8.71 1.64 -0.32
CA LEU A 121 -9.60 0.54 0.02
C LEU A 121 -10.70 0.96 1.01
N HIS A 122 -10.41 1.88 1.93
CA HIS A 122 -11.38 2.41 2.91
C HIS A 122 -12.16 3.65 2.42
N SER A 123 -12.04 4.03 1.14
CA SER A 123 -12.84 5.11 0.57
C SER A 123 -14.28 4.65 0.30
N GLN A 124 -15.22 5.59 0.19
CA GLN A 124 -16.63 5.30 -0.14
C GLN A 124 -16.90 5.13 -1.64
N ALA A 125 -15.84 5.07 -2.46
CA ALA A 125 -15.98 4.87 -3.89
C ALA A 125 -16.44 3.44 -4.23
N PRO A 126 -16.99 3.19 -5.42
CA PRO A 126 -17.32 1.85 -5.91
C PRO A 126 -16.11 0.92 -5.84
N LEU A 127 -16.34 -0.37 -5.60
CA LEU A 127 -15.28 -1.37 -5.38
C LEU A 127 -14.27 -1.40 -6.54
N CYS A 128 -14.72 -1.29 -7.78
CA CYS A 128 -13.88 -1.27 -8.98
C CYS A 128 -12.90 -0.07 -9.00
N GLU A 129 -13.35 1.12 -8.58
CA GLU A 129 -12.50 2.31 -8.50
C GLU A 129 -11.46 2.24 -7.37
N ARG A 130 -11.81 1.54 -6.29
CA ARG A 130 -10.88 1.30 -5.17
C ARG A 130 -9.83 0.27 -5.51
N LEU A 131 -10.21 -0.83 -6.15
CA LEU A 131 -9.35 -1.99 -6.41
C LEU A 131 -8.39 -1.78 -7.59
N SER A 132 -8.84 -1.20 -8.71
CA SER A 132 -8.03 -1.07 -9.92
C SER A 132 -6.69 -0.36 -9.71
N PRO A 133 -6.60 0.80 -9.02
CA PRO A 133 -5.31 1.44 -8.76
C PRO A 133 -4.40 0.66 -7.81
N VAL A 134 -4.99 -0.14 -6.91
CA VAL A 134 -4.23 -0.98 -5.96
C VAL A 134 -3.59 -2.16 -6.72
N LEU A 135 -4.34 -2.83 -7.59
CA LEU A 135 -3.83 -3.92 -8.42
C LEU A 135 -2.76 -3.43 -9.39
N ASN A 136 -2.95 -2.25 -10.02
CA ASN A 136 -1.94 -1.62 -10.87
C ASN A 136 -0.66 -1.27 -10.09
N GLY A 137 -0.80 -0.74 -8.88
CA GLY A 137 0.33 -0.44 -8.01
C GLY A 137 1.10 -1.70 -7.61
N LEU A 138 0.40 -2.80 -7.33
CA LEU A 138 1.01 -4.10 -7.05
C LEU A 138 1.82 -4.61 -8.26
N GLN A 139 1.28 -4.51 -9.48
CA GLN A 139 1.96 -4.89 -10.71
C GLN A 139 3.26 -4.09 -10.92
N ASN A 140 3.26 -2.79 -10.61
CA ASN A 140 4.43 -1.93 -10.77
C ASN A 140 5.56 -2.23 -9.76
N LEU A 141 5.22 -2.71 -8.56
CA LEU A 141 6.18 -3.02 -7.49
C LEU A 141 6.65 -4.46 -7.49
N THR A 142 5.92 -5.34 -8.17
CA THR A 142 6.25 -6.76 -8.28
C THR A 142 6.55 -7.13 -9.73
N GLN A 143 6.98 -8.34 -9.94
CA GLN A 143 7.17 -8.90 -11.29
C GLN A 143 5.93 -9.69 -11.74
N LEU A 144 4.80 -9.48 -11.07
CA LEU A 144 3.55 -10.14 -11.37
C LEU A 144 2.86 -9.46 -12.56
N HIS A 145 2.27 -10.27 -13.42
CA HIS A 145 1.47 -9.85 -14.57
C HIS A 145 0.07 -10.45 -14.47
N ASP A 146 -0.85 -9.91 -15.24
CA ASP A 146 -2.24 -10.39 -15.33
C ASP A 146 -2.87 -10.58 -13.95
N ILE A 147 -2.74 -9.56 -13.10
CA ILE A 147 -3.30 -9.61 -11.76
C ILE A 147 -4.82 -9.48 -11.86
N GLU A 148 -5.51 -10.49 -11.33
CA GLU A 148 -6.95 -10.59 -11.32
C GLU A 148 -7.45 -10.88 -9.90
N LEU A 149 -8.40 -10.10 -9.44
CA LEU A 149 -9.10 -10.33 -8.18
C LEU A 149 -10.52 -10.78 -8.47
N ARG A 150 -10.89 -11.97 -8.04
CA ARG A 150 -12.24 -12.50 -8.07
C ARG A 150 -12.86 -12.38 -6.71
N VAL A 151 -13.98 -11.65 -6.62
CA VAL A 151 -14.75 -11.47 -5.40
C VAL A 151 -16.04 -12.30 -5.54
N TYR A 152 -16.28 -13.23 -4.62
CA TYR A 152 -17.46 -14.10 -4.64
C TYR A 152 -18.70 -13.36 -4.17
N ASP A 153 -19.86 -13.75 -4.73
CA ASP A 153 -21.15 -13.27 -4.25
C ASP A 153 -21.55 -13.96 -2.94
N LEU A 154 -22.42 -13.31 -2.15
CA LEU A 154 -22.88 -13.85 -0.86
C LEU A 154 -23.87 -14.99 -1.01
N GLU A 155 -24.66 -15.01 -2.09
CA GLU A 155 -25.77 -15.93 -2.28
C GLU A 155 -25.44 -17.10 -3.22
N ASP A 156 -24.36 -16.97 -4.01
CA ASP A 156 -23.96 -17.98 -4.98
C ASP A 156 -22.43 -18.03 -5.10
N GLU A 157 -21.80 -19.06 -4.56
CA GLU A 157 -20.34 -19.24 -4.64
C GLU A 157 -19.84 -19.42 -6.07
N ASP A 158 -20.70 -19.78 -7.00
CA ASP A 158 -20.39 -19.91 -8.42
C ASP A 158 -20.42 -18.54 -9.15
N ASN A 159 -21.03 -17.52 -8.55
CA ASN A 159 -21.11 -16.18 -9.09
C ASN A 159 -20.02 -15.29 -8.47
N HIS A 160 -19.18 -14.68 -9.30
CA HIS A 160 -18.09 -13.82 -8.84
C HIS A 160 -17.93 -12.60 -9.74
N GLN A 161 -17.45 -11.52 -9.14
CA GLN A 161 -17.07 -10.30 -9.84
C GLN A 161 -15.55 -10.30 -10.08
N GLU A 162 -15.14 -10.06 -11.32
CA GLU A 162 -13.73 -10.02 -11.71
C GLU A 162 -13.21 -8.59 -11.80
N PHE A 163 -12.07 -8.32 -11.18
CA PHE A 163 -11.36 -7.04 -11.21
C PHE A 163 -9.95 -7.27 -11.74
N THR A 164 -9.59 -6.57 -12.83
CA THR A 164 -8.27 -6.71 -13.48
C THR A 164 -7.48 -5.41 -13.47
N CYS A 165 -6.16 -5.48 -13.68
CA CYS A 165 -5.27 -4.33 -13.72
C CYS A 165 -5.43 -3.41 -14.94
N GLN A 166 -6.08 -3.84 -16.02
CA GLN A 166 -6.19 -3.05 -17.26
C GLN A 166 -7.31 -2.00 -17.13
N SER A 167 -6.94 -0.78 -16.75
CA SER A 167 -7.84 0.25 -16.25
C SER A 167 -8.10 1.43 -17.18
N ASP A 168 -8.05 1.30 -18.50
CA ASP A 168 -8.35 2.42 -19.41
C ASP A 168 -9.85 2.64 -19.71
N ILE A 169 -10.72 1.92 -19.03
CA ILE A 169 -12.18 2.04 -19.22
C ILE A 169 -12.79 2.53 -17.89
N SER A 170 -13.43 3.70 -17.92
CA SER A 170 -14.25 4.17 -16.82
C SER A 170 -15.39 3.18 -16.54
N CYS A 171 -15.57 2.81 -15.27
CA CYS A 171 -16.70 1.98 -14.86
C CYS A 171 -17.99 2.80 -15.01
N ASP A 172 -18.93 2.30 -15.82
CA ASP A 172 -20.29 2.80 -15.85
C ASP A 172 -21.09 2.19 -14.69
N ASP A 173 -22.07 2.91 -14.18
CA ASP A 173 -22.94 2.54 -13.03
C ASP A 173 -23.78 1.25 -13.23
N LYS A 174 -23.55 0.49 -14.31
CA LYS A 174 -24.38 -0.65 -14.71
C LYS A 174 -23.99 -2.00 -14.12
N GLY A 175 -23.10 -2.00 -13.13
CA GLY A 175 -22.72 -3.22 -12.41
C GLY A 175 -21.53 -3.98 -13.06
N CYS A 176 -20.63 -4.48 -12.22
CA CYS A 176 -19.39 -5.15 -12.65
C CYS A 176 -19.61 -6.48 -13.40
N HIS A 177 -20.77 -7.11 -13.27
CA HIS A 177 -21.13 -8.35 -13.98
C HIS A 177 -21.34 -8.18 -15.50
N LEU A 178 -21.52 -6.95 -15.98
CA LEU A 178 -21.64 -6.62 -17.41
C LEU A 178 -20.35 -6.01 -17.99
N CYS A 179 -19.28 -5.98 -17.21
CA CYS A 179 -18.02 -5.37 -17.63
C CYS A 179 -17.33 -6.21 -18.72
N PRO A 180 -16.96 -5.61 -19.90
CA PRO A 180 -16.30 -6.35 -20.99
C PRO A 180 -14.93 -6.95 -20.62
N ARG A 181 -14.44 -6.68 -19.40
CA ARG A 181 -13.12 -7.12 -18.89
C ARG A 181 -13.08 -8.59 -18.49
N SER A 182 -14.22 -9.23 -18.24
CA SER A 182 -14.27 -10.64 -17.85
C SER A 182 -13.85 -11.63 -18.96
N ALA A 183 -13.59 -11.14 -20.17
CA ALA A 183 -13.35 -11.98 -21.35
C ALA A 183 -11.92 -11.94 -21.92
N LEU A 184 -10.92 -11.34 -21.24
CA LEU A 184 -9.55 -11.30 -21.75
C LEU A 184 -8.82 -12.62 -21.48
N PRO A 185 -8.26 -13.29 -22.50
CA PRO A 185 -7.51 -14.52 -22.29
C PRO A 185 -6.21 -14.27 -21.54
N MET A 186 -5.93 -15.08 -20.52
CA MET A 186 -4.64 -15.11 -19.84
C MET A 186 -3.50 -15.33 -20.85
N ILE A 187 -2.48 -14.47 -20.84
CA ILE A 187 -1.33 -14.61 -21.73
C ILE A 187 -0.51 -15.83 -21.29
N ASN A 188 -0.45 -16.84 -22.14
CA ASN A 188 0.27 -18.09 -21.92
C ASN A 188 1.78 -17.85 -21.77
N GLY A 189 2.37 -18.22 -20.65
CA GLY A 189 3.83 -18.28 -20.50
C GLY A 189 4.42 -18.13 -19.11
N GLY A 190 3.64 -18.28 -18.02
CA GLY A 190 4.13 -18.17 -16.66
C GLY A 190 3.49 -19.16 -15.70
N THR A 191 3.94 -19.14 -14.44
CA THR A 191 3.32 -19.87 -13.34
C THR A 191 2.23 -19.02 -12.70
N THR A 192 0.99 -19.52 -12.68
CA THR A 192 -0.12 -18.85 -11.99
C THR A 192 0.00 -19.03 -10.49
N LEU A 193 0.10 -17.94 -9.77
CA LEU A 193 0.06 -17.88 -8.31
C LEU A 193 -1.36 -17.54 -7.86
N LYS A 194 -1.74 -18.07 -6.69
CA LYS A 194 -3.09 -17.97 -6.16
C LYS A 194 -3.05 -17.69 -4.67
N TRP A 195 -3.69 -16.60 -4.25
CA TRP A 195 -3.90 -16.25 -2.84
C TRP A 195 -5.39 -16.23 -2.55
N ARG A 196 -5.79 -16.93 -1.50
CA ARG A 196 -7.19 -16.96 -1.06
C ARG A 196 -7.44 -15.81 -0.09
N LEU A 197 -8.51 -15.07 -0.31
CA LEU A 197 -8.99 -14.05 0.60
C LEU A 197 -10.01 -14.70 1.54
N THR A 198 -9.51 -15.26 2.64
CA THR A 198 -10.33 -16.00 3.60
C THR A 198 -10.14 -15.44 5.00
N ASP A 199 -11.22 -15.32 5.73
CA ASP A 199 -11.24 -15.17 7.18
C ASP A 199 -11.53 -16.56 7.83
N SER A 200 -11.63 -16.61 9.16
CA SER A 200 -11.83 -17.85 9.93
C SER A 200 -12.98 -18.73 9.44
N HIS A 201 -14.00 -18.17 8.82
CA HIS A 201 -15.23 -18.88 8.44
C HIS A 201 -15.75 -18.59 7.02
N THR A 202 -15.22 -17.60 6.33
CA THR A 202 -15.78 -17.15 5.05
C THR A 202 -14.68 -16.92 4.02
N GLN A 203 -14.91 -17.38 2.79
CA GLN A 203 -14.07 -17.07 1.63
C GLN A 203 -14.68 -15.91 0.86
N TYR A 204 -13.97 -14.78 0.80
CA TYR A 204 -14.42 -13.55 0.13
C TYR A 204 -14.04 -13.50 -1.32
N GLY A 205 -12.95 -14.19 -1.69
CA GLY A 205 -12.45 -14.15 -3.05
C GLY A 205 -11.09 -14.81 -3.21
N ILE A 206 -10.50 -14.59 -4.39
CA ILE A 206 -9.19 -15.13 -4.76
C ILE A 206 -8.45 -14.07 -5.58
N LEU A 207 -7.20 -13.82 -5.21
CA LEU A 207 -6.25 -13.05 -6.02
C LEU A 207 -5.43 -14.03 -6.87
N LEU A 208 -5.44 -13.81 -8.17
CA LEU A 208 -4.69 -14.56 -9.17
C LEU A 208 -3.65 -13.63 -9.79
N ALA A 209 -2.45 -14.14 -10.07
CA ALA A 209 -1.45 -13.42 -10.82
C ALA A 209 -0.51 -14.38 -11.54
N THR A 210 0.06 -13.93 -12.65
CA THR A 210 1.01 -14.71 -13.44
C THR A 210 2.43 -14.25 -13.16
N LEU A 211 3.31 -15.18 -12.78
CA LEU A 211 4.73 -14.95 -12.62
C LEU A 211 5.46 -15.42 -13.88
N PRO A 212 6.29 -14.59 -14.54
CA PRO A 212 7.05 -14.97 -15.72
C PRO A 212 7.97 -16.18 -15.47
N TYR A 213 8.18 -16.97 -16.51
CA TYR A 213 8.99 -18.20 -16.43
C TYR A 213 10.41 -17.93 -15.89
N GLY A 214 10.85 -18.74 -14.93
CA GLY A 214 12.19 -18.62 -14.34
C GLY A 214 12.37 -17.46 -13.37
N ARG A 215 11.31 -16.75 -12.99
CA ARG A 215 11.35 -15.72 -11.98
C ARG A 215 10.78 -16.23 -10.65
N HIS A 216 11.27 -15.66 -9.56
CA HIS A 216 10.77 -15.91 -8.20
C HIS A 216 10.48 -14.57 -7.53
N LEU A 217 9.44 -14.53 -6.72
CA LEU A 217 9.19 -13.37 -5.87
C LEU A 217 10.30 -13.26 -4.82
N SER A 218 10.83 -12.07 -4.63
CA SER A 218 11.71 -11.79 -3.51
C SER A 218 10.94 -11.89 -2.20
N HIS A 219 11.64 -12.06 -1.09
CA HIS A 219 11.01 -12.10 0.24
C HIS A 219 10.16 -10.85 0.53
N ASP A 220 10.70 -9.67 0.19
CA ASP A 220 9.99 -8.39 0.38
C ASP A 220 8.73 -8.30 -0.51
N GLN A 221 8.79 -8.80 -1.75
CA GLN A 221 7.64 -8.86 -2.66
C GLN A 221 6.57 -9.84 -2.18
N GLN A 222 6.97 -10.99 -1.67
CA GLN A 222 6.02 -11.94 -1.10
C GLN A 222 5.32 -11.37 0.13
N GLN A 223 6.06 -10.76 1.04
CA GLN A 223 5.51 -10.08 2.21
C GLN A 223 4.56 -8.95 1.83
N LEU A 224 4.89 -8.18 0.76
CA LEU A 224 4.01 -7.15 0.21
C LEU A 224 2.67 -7.74 -0.24
N VAL A 225 2.70 -8.83 -1.03
CA VAL A 225 1.47 -9.49 -1.52
C VAL A 225 0.65 -10.04 -0.36
N ASP A 226 1.28 -10.73 0.58
CA ASP A 226 0.60 -11.32 1.74
C ASP A 226 -0.09 -10.23 2.58
N THR A 227 0.61 -9.11 2.86
CA THR A 227 0.03 -7.97 3.58
C THR A 227 -1.13 -7.33 2.81
N LEU A 228 -1.01 -7.21 1.49
CA LEU A 228 -2.10 -6.68 0.66
C LEU A 228 -3.31 -7.60 0.65
N VAL A 229 -3.12 -8.93 0.58
CA VAL A 229 -4.18 -9.93 0.65
C VAL A 229 -4.92 -9.84 1.98
N GLU A 230 -4.22 -9.66 3.09
CA GLU A 230 -4.83 -9.43 4.40
C GLU A 230 -5.68 -8.15 4.42
N GLN A 231 -5.16 -7.03 3.87
CA GLN A 231 -5.91 -5.77 3.78
C GLN A 231 -7.14 -5.88 2.88
N LEU A 232 -7.03 -6.55 1.74
CA LEU A 232 -8.16 -6.82 0.85
C LEU A 232 -9.22 -7.67 1.53
N THR A 233 -8.81 -8.73 2.23
CA THR A 233 -9.72 -9.60 2.99
C THR A 233 -10.48 -8.82 4.05
N ALA A 234 -9.77 -8.01 4.84
CA ALA A 234 -10.39 -7.18 5.88
C ALA A 234 -11.38 -6.15 5.30
N THR A 235 -11.02 -5.54 4.17
CA THR A 235 -11.90 -4.57 3.50
C THR A 235 -13.16 -5.22 2.97
N LEU A 236 -13.04 -6.37 2.28
CA LEU A 236 -14.20 -7.10 1.76
C LEU A 236 -15.11 -7.62 2.89
N ALA A 237 -14.51 -8.06 3.99
CA ALA A 237 -15.25 -8.48 5.18
C ALA A 237 -16.06 -7.32 5.77
N LEU A 238 -15.46 -6.12 5.85
CA LEU A 238 -16.10 -4.92 6.36
C LEU A 238 -17.25 -4.45 5.43
N ASP A 239 -17.00 -4.39 4.12
CA ASP A 239 -18.01 -4.01 3.13
C ASP A 239 -19.23 -4.94 3.23
N ARG A 240 -19.02 -6.26 3.28
CA ARG A 240 -20.10 -7.24 3.45
C ARG A 240 -20.85 -7.10 4.77
N HIS A 241 -20.14 -6.80 5.84
CA HIS A 241 -20.76 -6.58 7.13
C HIS A 241 -21.67 -5.36 7.11
N GLN A 242 -21.22 -4.27 6.47
CA GLN A 242 -22.01 -3.05 6.30
C GLN A 242 -23.26 -3.28 5.44
N GLU A 243 -23.11 -3.98 4.31
CA GLU A 243 -24.26 -4.33 3.44
C GLU A 243 -25.30 -5.15 4.20
N ARG A 244 -24.86 -6.17 4.94
CA ARG A 244 -25.75 -6.99 5.76
C ARG A 244 -26.45 -6.19 6.85
N GLN A 245 -25.74 -5.27 7.51
CA GLN A 245 -26.33 -4.38 8.51
C GLN A 245 -27.38 -3.45 7.89
N GLN A 246 -27.08 -2.86 6.73
CA GLN A 246 -28.06 -2.00 6.02
C GLN A 246 -29.31 -2.79 5.63
N GLN A 247 -29.17 -4.00 5.13
CA GLN A 247 -30.32 -4.87 4.81
C GLN A 247 -31.16 -5.15 6.06
N LEU A 248 -30.53 -5.47 7.19
CA LEU A 248 -31.23 -5.72 8.45
C LEU A 248 -31.97 -4.47 8.94
N ILE A 249 -31.36 -3.28 8.88
CA ILE A 249 -32.00 -2.01 9.25
C ILE A 249 -33.22 -1.74 8.37
N VAL A 250 -33.09 -1.90 7.05
CA VAL A 250 -34.22 -1.71 6.12
C VAL A 250 -35.34 -2.72 6.38
N MET A 251 -34.98 -3.97 6.70
CA MET A 251 -35.97 -5.00 7.06
C MET A 251 -36.69 -4.65 8.36
N GLU A 252 -35.96 -4.21 9.39
CA GLU A 252 -36.53 -3.82 10.69
C GLU A 252 -37.42 -2.59 10.56
N GLU A 253 -37.03 -1.58 9.79
CA GLU A 253 -37.83 -0.40 9.49
C GLU A 253 -39.13 -0.78 8.79
N ARG A 254 -39.04 -1.61 7.73
CA ARG A 254 -40.23 -2.13 7.02
C ARG A 254 -41.15 -2.90 7.95
N ALA A 255 -40.62 -3.75 8.84
CA ALA A 255 -41.39 -4.49 9.81
C ALA A 255 -42.11 -3.57 10.83
N THR A 256 -41.48 -2.49 11.21
CA THR A 256 -42.05 -1.48 12.13
C THR A 256 -43.14 -0.71 11.45
N ILE A 257 -42.91 -0.21 10.23
CA ILE A 257 -43.92 0.48 9.42
C ILE A 257 -45.13 -0.42 9.18
N ALA A 258 -44.91 -1.71 8.84
CA ALA A 258 -46.03 -2.65 8.64
C ALA A 258 -46.86 -2.86 9.90
N ARG A 259 -46.25 -2.91 11.09
CA ARG A 259 -46.96 -3.01 12.37
C ARG A 259 -47.76 -1.76 12.68
N GLU A 260 -47.15 -0.55 12.52
CA GLU A 260 -47.85 0.72 12.77
C GLU A 260 -49.03 0.94 11.81
N LEU A 261 -48.85 0.60 10.52
CA LEU A 261 -49.92 0.65 9.53
C LEU A 261 -51.05 -0.35 9.87
N HIS A 262 -50.68 -1.57 10.29
CA HIS A 262 -51.69 -2.57 10.72
C HIS A 262 -52.54 -2.02 11.86
N ASP A 263 -51.89 -1.54 12.92
CA ASP A 263 -52.59 -1.11 14.13
C ASP A 263 -53.45 0.12 13.85
N SER A 264 -52.94 1.12 13.14
CA SER A 264 -53.66 2.38 12.83
C SER A 264 -54.79 2.15 11.83
N ILE A 265 -54.53 1.50 10.69
CA ILE A 265 -55.53 1.35 9.63
C ILE A 265 -56.58 0.29 10.01
N ALA A 266 -56.16 -0.83 10.61
CA ALA A 266 -57.04 -1.87 11.07
C ALA A 266 -57.99 -1.36 12.14
N GLN A 267 -57.49 -0.52 13.06
CA GLN A 267 -58.30 0.10 14.10
C GLN A 267 -59.33 1.08 13.50
N SER A 268 -58.90 1.92 12.55
CA SER A 268 -59.77 2.88 11.87
C SER A 268 -60.84 2.19 11.05
N LEU A 269 -60.50 1.16 10.28
CA LEU A 269 -61.47 0.37 9.50
C LEU A 269 -62.42 -0.40 10.40
N SER A 270 -61.96 -0.93 11.55
CA SER A 270 -62.83 -1.60 12.53
C SER A 270 -63.82 -0.65 13.17
N CYS A 271 -63.39 0.57 13.50
CA CYS A 271 -64.26 1.63 14.01
C CYS A 271 -65.33 2.04 12.99
N MET A 272 -64.94 2.27 11.73
CA MET A 272 -65.89 2.58 10.64
C MET A 272 -66.89 1.46 10.42
N LYS A 273 -66.44 0.20 10.43
CA LYS A 273 -67.29 -0.97 10.29
C LYS A 273 -68.31 -1.07 11.43
N MET A 274 -67.92 -0.74 12.67
CA MET A 274 -68.80 -0.70 13.83
C MET A 274 -69.82 0.40 13.66
N GLN A 275 -69.41 1.61 13.25
CA GLN A 275 -70.36 2.76 13.01
C GLN A 275 -71.39 2.43 11.94
N VAL A 276 -70.98 1.84 10.81
CA VAL A 276 -71.87 1.37 9.75
C VAL A 276 -72.82 0.31 10.27
N SER A 277 -72.41 -0.61 11.11
CA SER A 277 -73.26 -1.62 11.71
C SER A 277 -74.26 -1.04 12.68
N CYS A 278 -73.89 -0.02 13.49
CA CYS A 278 -74.78 0.70 14.38
C CYS A 278 -75.87 1.45 13.58
N LEU A 279 -75.57 2.09 12.46
CA LEU A 279 -76.49 2.76 11.59
C LEU A 279 -77.46 1.77 10.91
N GLN A 280 -76.99 0.57 10.53
CA GLN A 280 -77.83 -0.50 9.98
C GLN A 280 -78.83 -1.07 10.99
N MET A 281 -78.49 -1.09 12.27
CA MET A 281 -79.43 -1.53 13.36
C MET A 281 -80.56 -0.58 13.56
N GLN A 282 -80.50 0.67 13.10
CA GLN A 282 -81.59 1.65 13.11
C GLN A 282 -82.52 1.53 11.89
N GLY A 283 -82.50 0.39 11.23
CA GLY A 283 -83.03 0.12 9.89
C GLY A 283 -84.53 0.43 9.66
N ASP A 284 -85.35 0.43 10.67
CA ASP A 284 -86.80 0.69 10.47
C ASP A 284 -87.18 2.19 10.27
N VAL A 285 -86.22 3.09 10.49
CA VAL A 285 -86.40 4.53 10.37
C VAL A 285 -85.72 5.12 9.11
N LEU A 286 -84.88 4.36 8.43
CA LEU A 286 -84.08 4.84 7.31
C LEU A 286 -84.79 4.63 5.95
N PRO A 287 -84.71 5.60 5.02
CA PRO A 287 -85.20 5.44 3.63
C PRO A 287 -84.44 4.28 2.94
N GLU A 288 -85.12 3.62 1.97
CA GLU A 288 -84.57 2.49 1.21
C GLU A 288 -83.20 2.82 0.52
N SER A 289 -83.10 4.02 -0.08
CA SER A 289 -81.90 4.55 -0.70
C SER A 289 -80.71 4.63 0.29
N SER A 290 -81.01 4.96 1.56
CA SER A 290 -79.93 5.02 2.60
C SER A 290 -79.52 3.63 3.06
N ARG A 291 -80.36 2.63 3.05
CA ARG A 291 -80.04 1.24 3.37
C ARG A 291 -79.14 0.62 2.28
N GLU A 292 -79.42 0.89 1.01
CA GLU A 292 -78.59 0.45 -0.10
C GLU A 292 -77.22 1.09 -0.02
N LEU A 293 -77.09 2.39 0.26
CA LEU A 293 -75.82 3.07 0.42
C LEU A 293 -74.99 2.52 1.58
N LEU A 294 -75.62 2.27 2.72
CA LEU A 294 -74.94 1.65 3.88
C LEU A 294 -74.43 0.22 3.57
N SER A 295 -75.18 -0.54 2.77
CA SER A 295 -74.78 -1.85 2.31
C SER A 295 -73.57 -1.78 1.39
N GLN A 296 -73.49 -0.82 0.49
CA GLN A 296 -72.33 -0.57 -0.39
C GLN A 296 -71.11 -0.17 0.42
N ILE A 297 -71.22 0.77 1.33
CA ILE A 297 -70.11 1.20 2.21
C ILE A 297 -69.57 0.02 3.02
N ARG A 298 -70.46 -0.83 3.55
CA ARG A 298 -70.05 -2.03 4.29
C ARG A 298 -69.26 -3.01 3.41
N ASN A 299 -69.66 -3.21 2.16
CA ASN A 299 -68.98 -4.07 1.23
C ASN A 299 -67.62 -3.51 0.84
N GLU A 300 -67.50 -2.20 0.62
CA GLU A 300 -66.21 -1.54 0.35
C GLU A 300 -65.24 -1.61 1.55
N LEU A 301 -65.74 -1.43 2.77
CA LEU A 301 -64.94 -1.59 3.98
C LEU A 301 -64.44 -3.03 4.15
N ASN A 302 -65.25 -4.03 3.85
CA ASN A 302 -64.86 -5.43 3.91
C ASN A 302 -63.80 -5.74 2.83
N CYS A 303 -63.95 -5.21 1.64
CA CYS A 303 -62.97 -5.35 0.55
C CYS A 303 -61.65 -4.68 0.93
N SER A 304 -61.65 -3.44 1.42
CA SER A 304 -60.47 -2.71 1.88
C SER A 304 -59.77 -3.43 3.03
N TRP A 305 -60.51 -4.01 3.96
CA TRP A 305 -59.95 -4.85 5.04
C TRP A 305 -59.26 -6.08 4.50
N ALA A 306 -59.82 -6.78 3.51
CA ALA A 306 -59.23 -7.96 2.91
C ALA A 306 -57.95 -7.59 2.14
N GLN A 307 -57.97 -6.50 1.38
CA GLN A 307 -56.79 -5.98 0.67
C GLN A 307 -55.65 -5.57 1.62
N LEU A 308 -55.99 -4.86 2.71
CA LEU A 308 -54.98 -4.51 3.73
C LEU A 308 -54.35 -5.76 4.34
N ARG A 309 -55.14 -6.77 4.66
CA ARG A 309 -54.65 -8.02 5.22
C ARG A 309 -53.73 -8.79 4.25
N GLU A 310 -54.09 -8.80 2.97
CA GLU A 310 -53.25 -9.44 1.93
C GLU A 310 -51.94 -8.72 1.76
N LEU A 311 -51.95 -7.36 1.67
CA LEU A 311 -50.72 -6.55 1.59
C LEU A 311 -49.82 -6.78 2.80
N LEU A 312 -50.36 -6.79 4.01
CA LEU A 312 -49.58 -7.00 5.23
C LEU A 312 -49.02 -8.44 5.33
N THR A 313 -49.77 -9.41 4.83
CA THR A 313 -49.29 -10.81 4.79
C THR A 313 -48.14 -10.95 3.81
N THR A 314 -48.23 -10.35 2.61
CA THR A 314 -47.15 -10.32 1.61
C THR A 314 -45.92 -9.59 2.15
N PHE A 315 -46.11 -8.46 2.82
CA PHE A 315 -45.03 -7.69 3.47
C PHE A 315 -44.32 -8.51 4.57
N ARG A 316 -45.07 -9.29 5.33
CA ARG A 316 -44.57 -10.11 6.44
C ARG A 316 -43.80 -11.32 5.93
N LEU A 317 -44.21 -11.95 4.82
CA LEU A 317 -43.50 -13.08 4.19
C LEU A 317 -42.14 -12.69 3.64
N GLN A 318 -41.98 -11.46 3.10
CA GLN A 318 -40.70 -10.94 2.63
C GLN A 318 -39.71 -10.61 3.78
N LEU A 319 -40.20 -10.48 5.01
CA LEU A 319 -39.42 -10.02 6.17
C LEU A 319 -38.88 -11.15 7.05
N THR A 320 -39.33 -12.38 6.87
CA THR A 320 -39.13 -13.41 7.90
C THR A 320 -37.85 -14.23 7.65
N GLU A 321 -37.41 -14.40 6.40
CA GLU A 321 -36.22 -15.23 6.13
C GLU A 321 -35.44 -14.79 4.87
N PRO A 322 -34.10 -14.76 4.90
CA PRO A 322 -33.28 -14.54 3.71
C PRO A 322 -33.22 -15.82 2.87
N GLY A 323 -33.83 -15.79 1.70
CA GLY A 323 -33.78 -16.87 0.72
C GLY A 323 -35.14 -17.45 0.35
N LEU A 324 -35.29 -17.86 -0.93
CA LEU A 324 -36.54 -18.38 -1.48
C LEU A 324 -36.98 -19.70 -0.79
N ARG A 325 -36.02 -20.59 -0.54
CA ARG A 325 -36.31 -21.92 0.02
C ARG A 325 -36.80 -21.88 1.46
N PRO A 326 -36.15 -21.14 2.41
CA PRO A 326 -36.68 -20.97 3.77
C PRO A 326 -38.06 -20.29 3.79
N ALA A 327 -38.28 -19.28 2.94
CA ALA A 327 -39.57 -18.60 2.84
C ALA A 327 -40.68 -19.54 2.32
N LEU A 328 -40.37 -20.41 1.37
CA LEU A 328 -41.31 -21.42 0.88
C LEU A 328 -41.56 -22.52 1.92
N GLU A 329 -40.56 -22.97 2.65
CA GLU A 329 -40.70 -23.93 3.74
C GLU A 329 -41.56 -23.39 4.88
N ALA A 330 -41.32 -22.13 5.29
CA ALA A 330 -42.15 -21.46 6.28
C ALA A 330 -43.61 -21.31 5.81
N SER A 331 -43.81 -20.93 4.57
CA SER A 331 -45.17 -20.84 3.96
C SER A 331 -45.86 -22.23 3.93
N CYS A 332 -45.16 -23.29 3.54
CA CYS A 332 -45.69 -24.65 3.53
C CYS A 332 -46.08 -25.10 4.93
N GLN A 333 -45.29 -24.78 5.95
CA GLN A 333 -45.62 -25.10 7.35
C GLN A 333 -46.85 -24.32 7.85
N GLU A 334 -46.95 -23.02 7.55
CA GLU A 334 -48.10 -22.22 7.93
C GLU A 334 -49.40 -22.72 7.27
N PHE A 335 -49.35 -23.03 5.96
CA PHE A 335 -50.48 -23.61 5.24
C PHE A 335 -50.86 -25.00 5.77
N SER A 336 -49.88 -25.86 6.07
CA SER A 336 -50.10 -27.17 6.65
C SER A 336 -50.78 -27.10 8.01
N ALA A 337 -50.34 -26.18 8.85
CA ALA A 337 -50.93 -25.95 10.17
C ALA A 337 -52.37 -25.40 10.09
N ARG A 338 -52.66 -24.59 9.07
CA ARG A 338 -53.94 -23.89 8.93
C ARG A 338 -55.02 -24.74 8.29
N PHE A 339 -54.63 -25.61 7.36
CA PHE A 339 -55.58 -26.42 6.59
C PHE A 339 -55.57 -27.91 6.93
N GLY A 340 -54.71 -28.36 7.84
CA GLY A 340 -54.66 -29.72 8.33
C GLY A 340 -54.15 -30.76 7.36
N PHE A 341 -53.45 -30.37 6.26
CA PHE A 341 -52.82 -31.27 5.32
C PHE A 341 -51.32 -30.90 5.13
N THR A 342 -50.50 -31.89 4.95
CA THR A 342 -49.03 -31.69 4.83
C THR A 342 -48.66 -31.28 3.41
N VAL A 343 -48.13 -30.07 3.26
CA VAL A 343 -47.50 -29.61 2.01
C VAL A 343 -46.01 -29.90 2.08
N LYS A 344 -45.48 -30.66 1.10
CA LYS A 344 -44.04 -30.92 0.96
C LYS A 344 -43.51 -30.14 -0.18
N LEU A 345 -42.35 -29.53 0.02
CA LEU A 345 -41.56 -28.87 -1.00
C LEU A 345 -40.60 -29.95 -1.56
N ASP A 346 -40.61 -30.15 -2.86
CA ASP A 346 -39.63 -31.00 -3.57
C ASP A 346 -38.46 -30.16 -4.07
#